data_56dc13ff034bb99918a96a345ca9ca8b
#
_entry.id   56dc13ff034bb99918a96a345ca9ca8b
#
_cell.length_a   1.000
_cell.length_b   1.000
_cell.length_c   1.000
_cell.angle_alpha   90.00
_cell.angle_beta   90.00
_cell.angle_gamma   90.00
#
_symmetry.space_group_name_H-M   'P 1'
#
loop_
_entity.id
_entity.type
_entity.pdbx_description
1 polymer ?
#
loop_
_entity_poly.entity_id
_entity_poly.type
_entity_poly.pdbx_seq_one_letter_code
_entity_poly.pdbx_strand_id
1 'polypeptide(L)'
;MDDDSSRPFSPLVLEALAGHGLRPRPHTSADALRAIVSDLYRYEIRQLRQRLLIGAVAKASYADAVRALRLRYLLLSLPKDQWRVR
;
A
#
# COMPACT_ATOMS: atom_id res chain seq x y z
N MET A 1 22.41 5.09 -15.17
CA MET A 1 21.53 6.12 -14.64
C MET A 1 20.10 5.64 -14.64
N ASP A 2 19.44 5.76 -13.54
CA ASP A 2 18.07 5.35 -13.42
C ASP A 2 17.14 6.42 -13.98
N ASP A 3 16.24 6.02 -14.89
CA ASP A 3 15.32 6.93 -15.55
C ASP A 3 13.95 6.98 -14.89
N ASP A 4 13.73 6.19 -13.84
CA ASP A 4 12.43 6.12 -13.20
C ASP A 4 11.98 7.50 -12.71
N SER A 5 12.90 8.29 -12.17
CA SER A 5 12.56 9.59 -11.63
C SER A 5 12.16 10.62 -12.70
N SER A 6 12.45 10.35 -13.98
CA SER A 6 12.07 11.25 -15.06
C SER A 6 10.66 10.99 -15.59
N ARG A 7 10.05 9.89 -15.20
CA ARG A 7 8.70 9.52 -15.63
C ARG A 7 7.70 9.83 -14.53
N PRO A 8 6.52 10.34 -14.89
CA PRO A 8 5.49 10.59 -13.87
C PRO A 8 4.92 9.29 -13.33
N PHE A 9 4.41 9.35 -12.12
CA PHE A 9 3.66 8.24 -11.56
C PHE A 9 2.37 8.03 -12.36
N SER A 10 1.96 6.78 -12.49
CA SER A 10 0.70 6.43 -13.13
C SER A 10 -0.46 7.11 -12.38
N PRO A 11 -1.48 7.63 -13.08
CA PRO A 11 -2.66 8.21 -12.43
C PRO A 11 -3.34 7.25 -11.44
N LEU A 12 -3.41 5.97 -11.77
CA LEU A 12 -3.99 4.98 -10.87
C LEU A 12 -3.18 4.82 -9.60
N VAL A 13 -1.86 4.87 -9.73
CA VAL A 13 -0.95 4.78 -8.57
C VAL A 13 -1.10 6.03 -7.71
N LEU A 14 -1.15 7.21 -8.31
CA LEU A 14 -1.35 8.46 -7.57
C LEU A 14 -2.66 8.45 -6.80
N GLU A 15 -3.72 7.96 -7.41
CA GLU A 15 -5.03 7.85 -6.76
C GLU A 15 -4.97 6.90 -5.57
N ALA A 16 -4.34 5.74 -5.75
CA ALA A 16 -4.20 4.77 -4.68
C ALA A 16 -3.34 5.30 -3.54
N LEU A 17 -2.25 6.01 -3.85
CA LEU A 17 -1.39 6.64 -2.85
C LEU A 17 -2.17 7.70 -2.07
N ALA A 18 -2.98 8.50 -2.76
CA ALA A 18 -3.81 9.51 -2.10
C ALA A 18 -4.79 8.87 -1.12
N GLY A 19 -5.32 7.69 -1.46
CA GLY A 19 -6.18 6.94 -0.55
C GLY A 19 -5.49 6.51 0.73
N HIS A 20 -4.16 6.43 0.73
CA HIS A 20 -3.35 6.16 1.91
C HIS A 20 -2.78 7.45 2.54
N GLY A 21 -3.21 8.61 2.07
CA GLY A 21 -2.72 9.88 2.58
C GLY A 21 -1.36 10.29 2.06
N LEU A 22 -0.92 9.69 0.97
CA LEU A 22 0.41 9.95 0.42
C LEU A 22 0.32 10.75 -0.87
N ARG A 23 1.11 11.83 -0.95
CA ARG A 23 1.17 12.69 -2.14
C ARG A 23 2.62 12.87 -2.54
N PRO A 24 3.12 12.03 -3.44
CA PRO A 24 4.52 12.10 -3.82
C PRO A 24 4.81 13.33 -4.67
N ARG A 25 6.05 13.80 -4.57
CA ARG A 25 6.57 14.83 -5.46
C ARG A 25 7.16 14.14 -6.69
N PRO A 26 7.42 14.91 -7.78
CA PRO A 26 7.97 14.30 -8.99
C PRO A 26 9.28 13.51 -8.78
N HIS A 27 10.09 13.96 -7.82
CA HIS A 27 11.38 13.30 -7.55
C HIS A 27 11.30 12.22 -6.49
N THR A 28 10.13 12.00 -5.90
CA THR A 28 10.02 11.00 -4.83
C THR A 28 10.29 9.62 -5.39
N SER A 29 11.13 8.86 -4.70
CA SER A 29 11.48 7.52 -5.12
C SER A 29 10.30 6.57 -5.01
N ALA A 30 10.05 5.78 -6.06
CA ALA A 30 9.03 4.74 -6.03
C ALA A 30 9.36 3.68 -4.96
N ASP A 31 10.65 3.38 -4.79
CA ASP A 31 11.08 2.44 -3.75
C ASP A 31 10.73 2.96 -2.35
N ALA A 32 10.99 4.24 -2.11
CA ALA A 32 10.67 4.84 -0.81
C ALA A 32 9.17 4.83 -0.54
N LEU A 33 8.37 5.17 -1.55
CA LEU A 33 6.92 5.14 -1.42
C LEU A 33 6.40 3.73 -1.17
N ARG A 34 6.93 2.76 -1.90
CA ARG A 34 6.53 1.38 -1.72
C ARG A 34 6.85 0.89 -0.31
N ALA A 35 8.01 1.29 0.22
CA ALA A 35 8.38 0.94 1.58
C ALA A 35 7.40 1.52 2.60
N ILE A 36 6.99 2.78 2.41
CA ILE A 36 6.01 3.44 3.28
C ILE A 36 4.68 2.69 3.24
N VAL A 37 4.19 2.38 2.04
CA VAL A 37 2.92 1.66 1.88
C VAL A 37 3.00 0.27 2.52
N SER A 38 4.13 -0.41 2.34
CA SER A 38 4.36 -1.71 2.94
C SER A 38 4.34 -1.63 4.47
N ASP A 39 4.95 -0.60 5.05
CA ASP A 39 4.96 -0.40 6.50
C ASP A 39 3.55 -0.12 7.03
N LEU A 40 2.76 0.67 6.31
CA LEU A 40 1.37 0.92 6.66
C LEU A 40 0.57 -0.38 6.69
N TYR A 41 0.74 -1.21 5.67
CA TYR A 41 0.06 -2.48 5.59
C TYR A 41 0.42 -3.39 6.76
N ARG A 42 1.71 -3.49 7.08
CA ARG A 42 2.18 -4.30 8.22
C ARG A 42 1.61 -3.80 9.53
N TYR A 43 1.53 -2.49 9.68
CA TYR A 43 0.96 -1.89 10.89
C TYR A 43 -0.51 -2.28 11.02
N GLU A 44 -1.29 -2.16 9.96
CA GLU A 44 -2.71 -2.49 9.99
C GLU A 44 -2.95 -3.98 10.22
N ILE A 45 -2.11 -4.85 9.63
CA ILE A 45 -2.18 -6.29 9.86
C ILE A 45 -1.93 -6.61 11.34
N ARG A 46 -0.94 -5.95 11.94
CA ARG A 46 -0.65 -6.16 13.36
C ARG A 46 -1.80 -5.71 14.25
N GLN A 47 -2.41 -4.58 13.93
CA GLN A 47 -3.56 -4.08 14.67
C GLN A 47 -4.73 -5.07 14.58
N LEU A 48 -4.97 -5.59 13.40
CA LEU A 48 -6.04 -6.55 13.18
C LEU A 48 -5.79 -7.85 13.97
N ARG A 49 -4.53 -8.32 13.97
CA ARG A 49 -4.15 -9.51 14.74
C ARG A 49 -4.35 -9.29 16.24
N GLN A 50 -4.01 -8.11 16.74
CA GLN A 50 -4.24 -7.77 18.14
C GLN A 50 -5.72 -7.85 18.49
N ARG A 51 -6.58 -7.33 17.62
CA ARG A 51 -8.02 -7.39 17.85
C ARG A 51 -8.54 -8.83 17.90
N LEU A 52 -7.97 -9.69 17.06
CA LEU A 52 -8.32 -11.10 17.09
C LEU A 52 -7.93 -11.72 18.42
N LEU A 53 -6.69 -11.45 18.88
CA LEU A 53 -6.16 -12.04 20.10
C LEU A 53 -6.92 -11.62 21.34
N ILE A 54 -7.41 -10.38 21.39
CA ILE A 54 -8.18 -9.88 22.55
C ILE A 54 -9.68 -10.14 22.41
N GLY A 55 -10.11 -10.84 21.35
CA GLY A 55 -11.51 -11.19 21.15
C GLY A 55 -12.37 -10.07 20.58
N ALA A 56 -11.80 -8.93 20.17
CA ALA A 56 -12.58 -7.83 19.60
C ALA A 56 -13.06 -8.14 18.17
N VAL A 57 -12.44 -9.10 17.50
CA VAL A 57 -12.83 -9.56 16.17
C VAL A 57 -12.96 -11.06 16.22
N ALA A 58 -14.10 -11.60 15.77
CA ALA A 58 -14.30 -13.03 15.71
C ALA A 58 -13.40 -13.66 14.66
N LYS A 59 -13.01 -14.91 14.90
CA LYS A 59 -12.12 -15.65 13.99
C LYS A 59 -12.68 -15.71 12.57
N ALA A 60 -13.99 -15.91 12.44
CA ALA A 60 -14.65 -15.96 11.14
C ALA A 60 -14.57 -14.61 10.42
N SER A 61 -14.66 -13.51 11.16
CA SER A 61 -14.59 -12.16 10.61
C SER A 61 -13.16 -11.74 10.28
N TYR A 62 -12.18 -12.34 10.93
CA TYR A 62 -10.78 -12.02 10.74
C TYR A 62 -10.33 -12.27 9.28
N ALA A 63 -10.70 -13.40 8.72
CA ALA A 63 -10.33 -13.75 7.35
C ALA A 63 -10.89 -12.73 6.35
N ASP A 64 -12.14 -12.31 6.57
CA ASP A 64 -12.77 -11.31 5.71
C ASP A 64 -12.08 -9.94 5.87
N ALA A 65 -11.70 -9.59 7.09
CA ALA A 65 -11.01 -8.34 7.37
C ALA A 65 -9.64 -8.31 6.71
N VAL A 66 -8.90 -9.43 6.74
CA VAL A 66 -7.60 -9.54 6.05
C VAL A 66 -7.78 -9.37 4.54
N ARG A 67 -8.82 -10.01 4.01
CA ARG A 67 -9.11 -9.92 2.57
C ARG A 67 -9.44 -8.48 2.17
N ALA A 68 -10.26 -7.80 2.96
CA ALA A 68 -10.61 -6.40 2.72
C ALA A 68 -9.36 -5.52 2.78
N LEU A 69 -8.48 -5.79 3.74
CA LEU A 69 -7.25 -5.02 3.89
C LEU A 69 -6.34 -5.20 2.68
N ARG A 70 -6.21 -6.41 2.16
CA ARG A 70 -5.43 -6.67 0.96
C ARG A 70 -5.95 -5.88 -0.24
N LEU A 71 -7.27 -5.75 -0.36
CA LEU A 71 -7.87 -4.98 -1.44
C LEU A 71 -7.53 -3.50 -1.33
N ARG A 72 -7.40 -2.98 -0.10
CA ARG A 72 -7.01 -1.59 0.11
C ARG A 72 -5.55 -1.34 -0.24
N TYR A 73 -4.73 -2.38 -0.27
CA TYR A 73 -3.29 -2.27 -0.51
C TYR A 73 -2.88 -2.96 -1.81
N LEU A 74 -3.73 -2.87 -2.84
CA LEU A 74 -3.44 -3.47 -4.14
C LEU A 74 -2.17 -2.92 -4.79
N LEU A 75 -1.74 -1.71 -4.40
CA LEU A 75 -0.47 -1.17 -4.88
C LEU A 75 0.70 -2.12 -4.64
N LEU A 76 0.68 -2.85 -3.53
CA LEU A 76 1.76 -3.75 -3.19
C LEU A 76 1.83 -4.97 -4.11
N SER A 77 0.76 -5.26 -4.85
CA SER A 77 0.74 -6.33 -5.83
C SER A 77 1.25 -5.89 -7.19
N LEU A 78 1.37 -4.59 -7.43
CA LEU A 78 1.91 -4.08 -8.68
C LEU A 78 3.44 -4.13 -8.66
N PRO A 79 4.07 -4.63 -9.74
CA PRO A 79 5.51 -4.52 -9.86
C PRO A 79 5.94 -3.06 -9.84
N LYS A 80 7.12 -2.80 -9.28
CA LYS A 80 7.63 -1.44 -9.11
C LYS A 80 7.71 -0.68 -10.44
N ASP A 81 8.06 -1.37 -11.51
CA ASP A 81 8.19 -0.74 -12.83
C ASP A 81 6.85 -0.27 -13.40
N GLN A 82 5.72 -0.73 -12.83
CA GLN A 82 4.40 -0.29 -13.25
C GLN A 82 3.88 0.90 -12.44
N TRP A 83 4.64 1.37 -11.47
CA TRP A 83 4.22 2.52 -10.68
C TRP A 83 4.35 3.83 -11.47
N ARG A 84 5.19 3.86 -12.49
CA ARG A 84 5.38 5.03 -13.34
C ARG A 84 4.88 4.76 -14.74
N VAL A 85 4.45 5.83 -15.39
CA VAL A 85 4.03 5.77 -16.79
C VAL A 85 5.24 5.44 -17.65
N ARG A 86 5.06 4.58 -18.64
CA ARG A 86 6.11 4.20 -19.57
C ARG A 86 6.26 5.18 -20.71
#